data_0d28242591c71f82df4dca53aed4e30c
#
_entry.id   0d28242591c71f82df4dca53aed4e30c
#
_cell.length_a   1.000
_cell.length_b   1.000
_cell.length_c   1.000
_cell.angle_alpha   90.00
_cell.angle_beta   90.00
_cell.angle_gamma   90.00
#
_symmetry.space_group_name_H-M   'P 1'
#
loop_
_entity.id
_entity.type
_entity.pdbx_description
1 polymer ?
#
loop_
_entity_poly.entity_id
_entity_poly.type
_entity_poly.pdbx_seq_one_letter_code
_entity_poly.pdbx_strand_id
1 'polypeptide(L)'
;CALPISWLEDEDYIVKSPVRRIHKVKTAKVIKETYTDEALEIMRDNCCNVRDLAMIDLLASSGMRVGEMVALNRDDINFNERECVVFGKGSKERIVYFDARTKIHLQNYLESRTDTCSALFVSLTSPHDRLQIGGVERRLRELGKRLNLPRVHPHKFRRTLATSAIDKGMPIEQVQQLLGHQKIDTTMHYAMVKQQNVKLAHRKYIG
;
A
#
# COMPACT_ATOMS: atom_id res chain seq x y z
N CYS A 1 17.92 13.64 -10.57
CA CYS A 1 18.90 14.35 -11.43
C CYS A 1 19.16 15.82 -11.06
N ALA A 2 18.43 16.45 -10.14
CA ALA A 2 18.68 17.84 -9.75
C ALA A 2 19.74 17.98 -8.63
N LEU A 3 19.93 16.96 -7.79
CA LEU A 3 20.89 16.99 -6.68
C LEU A 3 22.34 17.21 -7.10
N PRO A 4 22.89 16.57 -8.16
CA PRO A 4 24.24 16.83 -8.60
C PRO A 4 24.46 18.25 -9.15
N ILE A 5 23.41 18.86 -9.73
CA ILE A 5 23.50 20.19 -10.33
C ILE A 5 23.39 21.29 -9.27
N SER A 6 22.58 21.13 -8.22
CA SER A 6 22.57 22.03 -7.07
C SER A 6 23.89 21.96 -6.29
N TRP A 7 24.46 20.76 -6.11
CA TRP A 7 25.77 20.61 -5.50
C TRP A 7 26.87 21.32 -6.29
N LEU A 8 26.86 21.25 -7.63
CA LEU A 8 27.82 21.99 -8.47
C LEU A 8 27.67 23.52 -8.34
N GLU A 9 26.46 24.04 -8.07
CA GLU A 9 26.22 25.47 -7.79
C GLU A 9 26.71 25.81 -6.37
N ASP A 10 26.45 24.94 -5.37
CA ASP A 10 26.86 25.13 -3.98
C ASP A 10 28.38 25.08 -3.79
N GLU A 11 29.10 24.32 -4.63
CA GLU A 11 30.55 24.19 -4.64
C GLU A 11 31.24 25.13 -5.68
N ASP A 12 30.51 26.12 -6.19
CA ASP A 12 31.03 27.15 -7.12
C ASP A 12 31.58 26.62 -8.47
N TYR A 13 31.30 25.35 -8.83
CA TYR A 13 31.69 24.81 -10.15
C TYR A 13 30.87 25.43 -11.29
N ILE A 14 29.68 25.90 -11.01
CA ILE A 14 28.81 26.63 -11.94
C ILE A 14 28.20 27.86 -11.26
N VAL A 15 28.23 29.00 -11.92
CA VAL A 15 27.73 30.29 -11.39
C VAL A 15 26.24 30.28 -11.17
N LYS A 16 25.47 29.48 -11.95
CA LYS A 16 24.04 29.39 -11.84
C LYS A 16 23.51 28.08 -12.42
N SER A 17 22.68 27.39 -11.66
CA SER A 17 22.08 26.13 -12.10
C SER A 17 21.22 26.33 -13.35
N PRO A 18 21.49 25.60 -14.46
CA PRO A 18 20.67 25.68 -15.67
C PRO A 18 19.25 25.19 -15.48
N VAL A 19 18.99 24.37 -14.42
CA VAL A 19 17.65 23.83 -14.12
C VAL A 19 16.78 24.77 -13.29
N ARG A 20 17.30 25.89 -12.80
CA ARG A 20 16.50 26.90 -12.04
C ARG A 20 15.30 27.46 -12.82
N ARG A 21 15.39 27.47 -14.15
CA ARG A 21 14.31 27.96 -15.05
C ARG A 21 13.34 26.86 -15.46
N ILE A 22 13.63 25.60 -15.11
CA ILE A 22 12.75 24.48 -15.43
C ILE A 22 11.66 24.42 -14.37
N HIS A 23 10.51 25.00 -14.66
CA HIS A 23 9.34 24.88 -13.81
C HIS A 23 8.69 23.52 -14.02
N LYS A 24 8.28 22.91 -12.91
CA LYS A 24 7.50 21.66 -12.97
C LYS A 24 6.23 21.88 -13.77
N VAL A 25 6.09 21.20 -14.90
CA VAL A 25 4.87 21.25 -15.70
C VAL A 25 3.69 20.79 -14.84
N LYS A 26 2.68 21.65 -14.70
CA LYS A 26 1.43 21.27 -14.02
C LYS A 26 0.67 20.31 -14.93
N THR A 27 0.87 19.03 -14.74
CA THR A 27 0.04 18.01 -15.39
C THR A 27 -1.32 17.95 -14.73
N ALA A 28 -2.37 17.76 -15.52
CA ALA A 28 -3.71 17.51 -15.00
C ALA A 28 -3.67 16.35 -14.00
N LYS A 29 -4.34 16.51 -12.86
CA LYS A 29 -4.43 15.47 -11.84
C LYS A 29 -5.34 14.37 -12.38
N VAL A 30 -4.75 13.28 -12.88
CA VAL A 30 -5.50 12.11 -13.33
C VAL A 30 -5.94 11.31 -12.10
N ILE A 31 -7.25 11.07 -11.98
CA ILE A 31 -7.81 10.16 -10.97
C ILE A 31 -7.32 8.75 -11.31
N LYS A 32 -6.48 8.20 -10.45
CA LYS A 32 -6.00 6.83 -10.64
C LYS A 32 -7.06 5.86 -10.14
N GLU A 33 -7.36 4.83 -10.93
CA GLU A 33 -8.33 3.80 -10.62
C GLU A 33 -8.04 3.05 -9.31
N THR A 34 -9.10 2.66 -8.62
CA THR A 34 -9.12 1.78 -7.46
C THR A 34 -9.68 0.41 -7.86
N TYR A 35 -9.62 -0.57 -6.96
CA TYR A 35 -10.38 -1.81 -7.13
C TYR A 35 -11.82 -1.58 -6.66
N THR A 36 -12.77 -2.26 -7.29
CA THR A 36 -14.11 -2.44 -6.73
C THR A 36 -14.10 -3.57 -5.70
N ASP A 37 -15.12 -3.63 -4.84
CA ASP A 37 -15.25 -4.70 -3.87
C ASP A 37 -15.34 -6.06 -4.56
N GLU A 38 -16.07 -6.15 -5.69
CA GLU A 38 -16.18 -7.36 -6.50
C GLU A 38 -14.83 -7.80 -7.07
N ALA A 39 -14.01 -6.85 -7.53
CA ALA A 39 -12.68 -7.18 -8.05
C ALA A 39 -11.76 -7.75 -6.96
N LEU A 40 -11.89 -7.27 -5.71
CA LEU A 40 -11.16 -7.82 -4.56
C LEU A 40 -11.63 -9.24 -4.23
N GLU A 41 -12.95 -9.50 -4.21
CA GLU A 41 -13.48 -10.85 -3.97
C GLU A 41 -13.08 -11.82 -5.09
N ILE A 42 -13.17 -11.42 -6.36
CA ILE A 42 -12.71 -12.23 -7.49
C ILE A 42 -11.21 -12.58 -7.34
N MET A 43 -10.38 -11.66 -6.90
CA MET A 43 -8.96 -11.94 -6.65
C MET A 43 -8.76 -12.95 -5.53
N ARG A 44 -9.54 -12.86 -4.44
CA ARG A 44 -9.50 -13.80 -3.30
C ARG A 44 -9.91 -15.21 -3.70
N ASP A 45 -11.07 -15.33 -4.33
CA ASP A 45 -11.66 -16.60 -4.74
C ASP A 45 -10.78 -17.35 -5.75
N ASN A 46 -9.96 -16.63 -6.51
CA ASN A 46 -9.07 -17.19 -7.51
C ASN A 46 -7.61 -17.29 -7.06
N CYS A 47 -7.30 -17.12 -5.78
CA CYS A 47 -5.97 -17.41 -5.26
C CYS A 47 -5.67 -18.90 -5.30
N CYS A 48 -4.57 -19.30 -5.95
CA CYS A 48 -4.18 -20.69 -6.10
C CYS A 48 -3.50 -21.28 -4.86
N ASN A 49 -3.13 -20.45 -3.89
CA ASN A 49 -2.47 -20.89 -2.67
C ASN A 49 -2.76 -19.93 -1.50
N VAL A 50 -2.68 -20.46 -0.29
CA VAL A 50 -3.00 -19.74 0.95
C VAL A 50 -2.07 -18.55 1.22
N ARG A 51 -0.79 -18.62 0.76
CA ARG A 51 0.16 -17.51 0.90
C ARG A 51 -0.30 -16.29 0.11
N ASP A 52 -0.65 -16.47 -1.15
CA ASP A 52 -1.03 -15.36 -2.04
C ASP A 52 -2.36 -14.73 -1.57
N LEU A 53 -3.28 -15.55 -1.03
CA LEU A 53 -4.51 -15.08 -0.41
C LEU A 53 -4.22 -14.21 0.83
N ALA A 54 -3.40 -14.69 1.76
CA ALA A 54 -3.01 -13.94 2.94
C ALA A 54 -2.27 -12.63 2.59
N MET A 55 -1.43 -12.66 1.55
CA MET A 55 -0.70 -11.49 1.04
C MET A 55 -1.66 -10.43 0.47
N ILE A 56 -2.65 -10.83 -0.32
CA ILE A 56 -3.64 -9.93 -0.90
C ILE A 56 -4.47 -9.27 0.20
N ASP A 57 -4.95 -10.06 1.17
CA ASP A 57 -5.75 -9.53 2.25
C ASP A 57 -4.96 -8.59 3.15
N LEU A 58 -3.71 -8.91 3.45
CA LEU A 58 -2.86 -8.01 4.23
C LEU A 58 -2.63 -6.67 3.50
N LEU A 59 -2.38 -6.70 2.19
CA LEU A 59 -2.25 -5.46 1.39
C LEU A 59 -3.57 -4.68 1.34
N ALA A 60 -4.70 -5.37 1.20
CA ALA A 60 -6.02 -4.74 1.06
C ALA A 60 -6.49 -4.11 2.37
N SER A 61 -6.33 -4.80 3.51
CA SER A 61 -6.84 -4.35 4.80
C SER A 61 -5.93 -3.35 5.51
N SER A 62 -4.59 -3.51 5.40
CA SER A 62 -3.65 -2.63 6.09
C SER A 62 -3.19 -1.43 5.25
N GLY A 63 -3.24 -1.53 3.93
CA GLY A 63 -2.70 -0.52 3.03
C GLY A 63 -1.21 -0.25 3.19
N MET A 64 -0.44 -1.15 3.79
CA MET A 64 1.00 -1.01 3.95
C MET A 64 1.72 -0.99 2.60
N ARG A 65 2.95 -0.50 2.57
CA ARG A 65 3.79 -0.56 1.37
C ARG A 65 4.30 -1.98 1.17
N VAL A 66 4.46 -2.39 -0.09
CA VAL A 66 5.02 -3.72 -0.40
C VAL A 66 6.38 -3.96 0.25
N GLY A 67 7.23 -2.94 0.31
CA GLY A 67 8.54 -3.04 0.99
C GLY A 67 8.41 -3.27 2.49
N GLU A 68 7.41 -2.66 3.14
CA GLU A 68 7.10 -2.89 4.55
C GLU A 68 6.60 -4.32 4.76
N MET A 69 5.71 -4.81 3.90
CA MET A 69 5.16 -6.16 3.99
C MET A 69 6.24 -7.25 3.85
N VAL A 70 7.14 -7.14 2.89
CA VAL A 70 8.19 -8.16 2.69
C VAL A 70 9.26 -8.13 3.77
N ALA A 71 9.39 -7.02 4.50
CA ALA A 71 10.32 -6.89 5.63
C ALA A 71 9.81 -7.57 6.90
N LEU A 72 8.50 -7.79 7.05
CA LEU A 72 7.89 -8.39 8.25
C LEU A 72 8.40 -9.81 8.51
N ASN A 73 8.53 -10.13 9.79
CA ASN A 73 8.75 -11.47 10.32
C ASN A 73 7.44 -12.03 10.88
N ARG A 74 7.42 -13.33 11.20
CA ARG A 74 6.27 -13.98 11.84
C ARG A 74 5.93 -13.34 13.18
N ASP A 75 6.96 -13.02 13.97
CA ASP A 75 6.83 -12.49 15.34
C ASP A 75 6.41 -11.00 15.37
N ASP A 76 6.46 -10.29 14.23
CA ASP A 76 6.01 -8.90 14.14
C ASP A 76 4.48 -8.77 14.13
N ILE A 77 3.73 -9.89 14.03
CA ILE A 77 2.28 -9.89 13.92
C ILE A 77 1.61 -10.12 15.27
N ASN A 78 0.91 -9.13 15.75
CA ASN A 78 0.03 -9.25 16.92
C ASN A 78 -1.37 -9.70 16.46
N PHE A 79 -1.64 -10.99 16.53
CA PHE A 79 -2.94 -11.54 16.12
C PHE A 79 -4.09 -11.17 17.07
N ASN A 80 -3.83 -10.88 18.35
CA ASN A 80 -4.86 -10.51 19.30
C ASN A 80 -5.42 -9.11 18.97
N GLU A 81 -4.53 -8.14 18.82
CA GLU A 81 -4.90 -6.76 18.49
C GLU A 81 -5.08 -6.55 16.98
N ARG A 82 -4.73 -7.52 16.14
CA ARG A 82 -4.77 -7.44 14.67
C ARG A 82 -3.96 -6.27 14.12
N GLU A 83 -2.72 -6.18 14.59
CA GLU A 83 -1.81 -5.11 14.21
C GLU A 83 -0.39 -5.63 14.01
N CYS A 84 0.43 -4.84 13.37
CA CYS A 84 1.87 -5.03 13.31
C CYS A 84 2.60 -3.69 13.19
N VAL A 85 3.86 -3.66 13.63
CA VAL A 85 4.73 -2.49 13.50
C VAL A 85 5.49 -2.58 12.18
N VAL A 86 5.45 -1.52 11.41
CA VAL A 86 6.21 -1.41 10.15
C VAL A 86 7.15 -0.21 10.19
N PHE A 87 8.28 -0.36 9.51
CA PHE A 87 9.32 0.69 9.41
C PHE A 87 9.18 1.43 8.08
N GLY A 88 8.88 2.72 8.16
CA GLY A 88 8.78 3.60 7.01
C GLY A 88 10.11 4.24 6.61
N LYS A 89 10.09 5.13 5.63
CA LYS A 89 11.26 5.91 5.20
C LYS A 89 11.84 6.71 6.37
N GLY A 90 13.13 6.56 6.62
CA GLY A 90 13.86 7.20 7.73
C GLY A 90 13.65 6.48 9.06
N SER A 91 13.46 5.16 9.06
CA SER A 91 13.30 4.29 10.25
C SER A 91 12.19 4.73 11.21
N LYS A 92 11.18 5.46 10.69
CA LYS A 92 10.00 5.81 11.49
C LYS A 92 9.08 4.62 11.58
N GLU A 93 8.81 4.19 12.80
CA GLU A 93 7.84 3.16 13.12
C GLU A 93 6.42 3.69 12.99
N ARG A 94 5.53 2.83 12.55
CA ARG A 94 4.09 3.03 12.66
C ARG A 94 3.37 1.71 12.83
N ILE A 95 2.27 1.74 13.57
CA ILE A 95 1.36 0.61 13.69
C ILE A 95 0.46 0.59 12.45
N VAL A 96 0.25 -0.58 11.89
CA VAL A 96 -0.74 -0.86 10.85
C VAL A 96 -1.70 -1.93 11.33
N TYR A 97 -2.96 -1.79 10.95
CA TYR A 97 -4.04 -2.66 11.39
C TYR A 97 -4.53 -3.52 10.24
N PHE A 98 -5.04 -4.69 10.55
CA PHE A 98 -5.67 -5.58 9.57
C PHE A 98 -6.98 -6.17 10.12
N ASP A 99 -7.85 -6.58 9.21
CA ASP A 99 -9.18 -7.07 9.56
C ASP A 99 -9.18 -8.55 10.03
N ALA A 100 -10.35 -9.02 10.49
CA ALA A 100 -10.52 -10.39 10.98
C ALA A 100 -10.29 -11.44 9.87
N ARG A 101 -10.65 -11.14 8.63
CA ARG A 101 -10.42 -12.02 7.47
C ARG A 101 -8.93 -12.22 7.24
N THR A 102 -8.17 -11.13 7.23
CA THR A 102 -6.70 -11.17 7.10
C THR A 102 -6.06 -11.98 8.22
N LYS A 103 -6.53 -11.84 9.47
CA LYS A 103 -6.07 -12.66 10.60
C LYS A 103 -6.20 -14.16 10.29
N ILE A 104 -7.40 -14.59 9.87
CA ILE A 104 -7.68 -16.00 9.58
C ILE A 104 -6.77 -16.50 8.44
N HIS A 105 -6.65 -15.75 7.36
CA HIS A 105 -5.85 -16.17 6.22
C HIS A 105 -4.35 -16.18 6.51
N LEU A 106 -3.86 -15.25 7.34
CA LEU A 106 -2.47 -15.27 7.82
C LEU A 106 -2.20 -16.47 8.71
N GLN A 107 -3.11 -16.81 9.64
CA GLN A 107 -2.98 -17.98 10.49
C GLN A 107 -2.95 -19.27 9.66
N ASN A 108 -3.91 -19.45 8.75
CA ASN A 108 -3.96 -20.61 7.84
C ASN A 108 -2.68 -20.73 7.00
N TYR A 109 -2.15 -19.60 6.53
CA TYR A 109 -0.88 -19.59 5.79
C TYR A 109 0.28 -20.02 6.68
N LEU A 110 0.42 -19.46 7.89
CA LEU A 110 1.51 -19.79 8.81
C LEU A 110 1.45 -21.25 9.26
N GLU A 111 0.25 -21.78 9.53
CA GLU A 111 0.04 -23.20 9.86
C GLU A 111 0.42 -24.16 8.70
N SER A 112 0.24 -23.71 7.45
CA SER A 112 0.60 -24.50 6.27
C SER A 112 2.10 -24.53 5.98
N ARG A 113 2.92 -23.72 6.69
CA ARG A 113 4.36 -23.62 6.46
C ARG A 113 5.11 -24.72 7.18
N THR A 114 6.06 -25.31 6.48
CA THR A 114 6.96 -26.37 7.01
C THR A 114 8.39 -25.89 7.17
N ASP A 115 8.71 -24.67 6.71
CA ASP A 115 10.05 -24.08 6.79
C ASP A 115 10.32 -23.36 8.12
N THR A 116 11.58 -23.07 8.42
CA THR A 116 12.03 -22.38 9.64
C THR A 116 12.37 -20.91 9.43
N CYS A 117 12.14 -20.34 8.22
CA CYS A 117 12.47 -18.96 7.92
C CYS A 117 11.62 -18.02 8.78
N SER A 118 12.26 -17.03 9.41
CA SER A 118 11.59 -16.04 10.26
C SER A 118 10.68 -15.08 9.48
N ALA A 119 10.92 -14.90 8.15
CA ALA A 119 10.13 -13.99 7.33
C ALA A 119 8.64 -14.35 7.35
N LEU A 120 7.77 -13.34 7.39
CA LEU A 120 6.31 -13.53 7.30
C LEU A 120 5.94 -14.21 5.99
N PHE A 121 6.43 -13.72 4.86
CA PHE A 121 6.19 -14.30 3.54
C PHE A 121 7.46 -14.87 2.93
N VAL A 122 7.38 -16.10 2.43
CA VAL A 122 8.50 -16.80 1.79
C VAL A 122 8.14 -17.25 0.37
N SER A 123 9.17 -17.61 -0.41
CA SER A 123 8.99 -18.23 -1.72
C SER A 123 8.26 -19.59 -1.59
N LEU A 124 7.51 -20.00 -2.62
CA LEU A 124 6.84 -21.32 -2.64
C LEU A 124 7.81 -22.44 -3.02
N THR A 125 8.99 -22.10 -3.50
CA THR A 125 10.02 -23.05 -3.90
C THR A 125 11.14 -23.07 -2.89
N SER A 126 11.74 -24.27 -2.65
CA SER A 126 12.94 -24.40 -1.83
C SER A 126 14.05 -23.47 -2.36
N PRO A 127 14.81 -22.81 -1.49
CA PRO A 127 14.91 -22.99 -0.03
C PRO A 127 13.92 -22.19 0.82
N HIS A 128 12.79 -21.71 0.30
CA HIS A 128 11.77 -20.92 1.02
C HIS A 128 12.32 -19.61 1.62
N ASP A 129 13.12 -18.91 0.83
CA ASP A 129 13.67 -17.61 1.21
C ASP A 129 12.59 -16.53 1.33
N ARG A 130 12.92 -15.47 2.10
CA ARG A 130 12.08 -14.27 2.22
C ARG A 130 11.61 -13.78 0.84
N LEU A 131 10.29 -13.62 0.70
CA LEU A 131 9.69 -13.12 -0.53
C LEU A 131 10.14 -11.67 -0.78
N GLN A 132 10.66 -11.40 -1.97
CA GLN A 132 11.13 -10.09 -2.39
C GLN A 132 10.00 -9.28 -3.07
N ILE A 133 10.16 -7.95 -3.12
CA ILE A 133 9.20 -7.03 -3.77
C ILE A 133 8.86 -7.49 -5.19
N GLY A 134 9.87 -7.80 -6.00
CA GLY A 134 9.69 -8.27 -7.38
C GLY A 134 8.89 -9.58 -7.47
N GLY A 135 9.02 -10.46 -6.47
CA GLY A 135 8.22 -11.69 -6.35
C GLY A 135 6.75 -11.38 -6.11
N VAL A 136 6.44 -10.47 -5.18
CA VAL A 136 5.07 -10.01 -4.91
C VAL A 136 4.45 -9.39 -6.17
N GLU A 137 5.15 -8.46 -6.80
CA GLU A 137 4.66 -7.76 -8.00
C GLU A 137 4.42 -8.71 -9.17
N ARG A 138 5.30 -9.71 -9.35
CA ARG A 138 5.12 -10.74 -10.36
C ARG A 138 3.86 -11.56 -10.11
N ARG A 139 3.66 -12.06 -8.88
CA ARG A 139 2.47 -12.86 -8.52
C ARG A 139 1.16 -12.08 -8.72
N LEU A 140 1.11 -10.83 -8.29
CA LEU A 140 -0.04 -9.96 -8.48
C LEU A 140 -0.31 -9.70 -9.98
N ARG A 141 0.73 -9.50 -10.77
CA ARG A 141 0.60 -9.32 -12.23
C ARG A 141 0.09 -10.57 -12.93
N GLU A 142 0.57 -11.76 -12.54
CA GLU A 142 0.13 -13.05 -13.05
C GLU A 142 -1.36 -13.29 -12.71
N LEU A 143 -1.76 -13.02 -11.47
CA LEU A 143 -3.16 -13.09 -11.05
C LEU A 143 -4.03 -12.14 -11.87
N GLY A 144 -3.62 -10.88 -12.02
CA GLY A 144 -4.35 -9.90 -12.81
C GLY A 144 -4.52 -10.31 -14.27
N LYS A 145 -3.48 -10.86 -14.90
CA LYS A 145 -3.55 -11.39 -16.27
C LYS A 145 -4.55 -12.54 -16.39
N ARG A 146 -4.52 -13.48 -15.45
CA ARG A 146 -5.43 -14.64 -15.43
C ARG A 146 -6.90 -14.25 -15.30
N LEU A 147 -7.17 -13.18 -14.53
CA LEU A 147 -8.52 -12.69 -14.25
C LEU A 147 -8.98 -11.57 -15.17
N ASN A 148 -8.17 -11.20 -16.18
CA ASN A 148 -8.43 -10.05 -17.06
C ASN A 148 -8.63 -8.72 -16.28
N LEU A 149 -8.01 -8.62 -15.11
CA LEU A 149 -8.06 -7.40 -14.30
C LEU A 149 -6.92 -6.44 -14.70
N PRO A 150 -7.22 -5.17 -15.01
CA PRO A 150 -6.19 -4.23 -15.42
C PRO A 150 -5.26 -3.87 -14.25
N ARG A 151 -3.96 -4.04 -14.48
CA ARG A 151 -2.88 -3.53 -13.62
C ARG A 151 -3.02 -3.87 -12.13
N VAL A 152 -2.99 -5.17 -11.78
CA VAL A 152 -2.94 -5.59 -10.37
C VAL A 152 -1.52 -5.35 -9.83
N HIS A 153 -1.41 -4.46 -8.83
CA HIS A 153 -0.14 -4.10 -8.20
C HIS A 153 -0.33 -3.55 -6.77
N PRO A 154 0.67 -3.62 -5.87
CA PRO A 154 0.53 -3.28 -4.45
C PRO A 154 -0.01 -1.86 -4.18
N HIS A 155 0.47 -0.86 -4.89
CA HIS A 155 0.01 0.53 -4.68
C HIS A 155 -1.48 0.75 -4.99
N LYS A 156 -2.09 -0.11 -5.82
CA LYS A 156 -3.53 0.00 -6.11
C LYS A 156 -4.36 -0.45 -4.90
N PHE A 157 -3.94 -1.49 -4.15
CA PHE A 157 -4.58 -1.89 -2.89
C PHE A 157 -4.57 -0.76 -1.87
N ARG A 158 -3.42 -0.17 -1.63
CA ARG A 158 -3.26 0.97 -0.70
C ARG A 158 -4.14 2.15 -1.08
N ARG A 159 -4.25 2.46 -2.36
CA ARG A 159 -5.12 3.51 -2.88
C ARG A 159 -6.59 3.16 -2.66
N THR A 160 -6.97 1.91 -2.94
CA THR A 160 -8.34 1.41 -2.73
C THR A 160 -8.75 1.57 -1.27
N LEU A 161 -7.89 1.14 -0.33
CA LEU A 161 -8.14 1.33 1.10
C LEU A 161 -8.33 2.82 1.45
N ALA A 162 -7.41 3.68 1.00
CA ALA A 162 -7.48 5.11 1.27
C ALA A 162 -8.79 5.74 0.78
N THR A 163 -9.15 5.45 -0.47
CA THR A 163 -10.38 5.98 -1.07
C THR A 163 -11.62 5.44 -0.36
N SER A 164 -11.66 4.13 -0.08
CA SER A 164 -12.77 3.50 0.64
C SER A 164 -12.93 4.05 2.06
N ALA A 165 -11.82 4.28 2.78
CA ALA A 165 -11.85 4.85 4.11
C ALA A 165 -12.44 6.28 4.10
N ILE A 166 -12.01 7.12 3.16
CA ILE A 166 -12.55 8.46 2.98
C ILE A 166 -14.03 8.43 2.58
N ASP A 167 -14.40 7.56 1.63
CA ASP A 167 -15.79 7.40 1.18
C ASP A 167 -16.72 6.92 2.32
N LYS A 168 -16.18 6.15 3.28
CA LYS A 168 -16.89 5.73 4.52
C LYS A 168 -16.89 6.79 5.62
N GLY A 169 -16.26 7.95 5.39
CA GLY A 169 -16.29 9.09 6.31
C GLY A 169 -15.13 9.15 7.31
N MET A 170 -14.05 8.39 7.11
CA MET A 170 -12.85 8.53 7.94
C MET A 170 -12.20 9.89 7.67
N PRO A 171 -11.88 10.68 8.73
CA PRO A 171 -11.18 11.95 8.58
C PRO A 171 -9.84 11.78 7.85
N ILE A 172 -9.51 12.75 6.99
CA ILE A 172 -8.32 12.66 6.13
C ILE A 172 -7.02 12.58 6.91
N GLU A 173 -6.98 13.20 8.09
CA GLU A 173 -5.85 13.17 9.02
C GLU A 173 -5.63 11.75 9.57
N GLN A 174 -6.71 11.02 9.87
CA GLN A 174 -6.64 9.63 10.30
C GLN A 174 -6.19 8.71 9.14
N VAL A 175 -6.67 8.96 7.91
CA VAL A 175 -6.19 8.24 6.73
C VAL A 175 -4.72 8.53 6.47
N GLN A 176 -4.27 9.77 6.68
CA GLN A 176 -2.86 10.15 6.59
C GLN A 176 -2.00 9.36 7.59
N GLN A 177 -2.42 9.27 8.84
CA GLN A 177 -1.74 8.50 9.89
C GLN A 177 -1.72 7.01 9.58
N LEU A 178 -2.88 6.43 9.23
CA LEU A 178 -3.02 5.02 8.83
C LEU A 178 -2.02 4.65 7.73
N LEU A 179 -1.89 5.49 6.73
CA LEU A 179 -1.00 5.26 5.61
C LEU A 179 0.46 5.68 5.92
N GLY A 180 0.72 6.48 6.93
CA GLY A 180 2.06 7.02 7.22
C GLY A 180 2.56 7.94 6.10
N HIS A 181 1.71 8.87 5.65
CA HIS A 181 2.10 9.93 4.72
C HIS A 181 2.67 11.12 5.48
N GLN A 182 3.91 11.52 5.18
CA GLN A 182 4.55 12.67 5.81
C GLN A 182 3.88 14.00 5.42
N LYS A 183 3.28 14.06 4.22
CA LYS A 183 2.59 15.26 3.72
C LYS A 183 1.13 14.94 3.45
N ILE A 184 0.23 15.78 3.94
CA ILE A 184 -1.21 15.65 3.73
C ILE A 184 -1.58 15.68 2.26
N ASP A 185 -0.85 16.46 1.44
CA ASP A 185 -1.05 16.53 -0.02
C ASP A 185 -1.05 15.16 -0.68
N THR A 186 -0.26 14.21 -0.16
CA THR A 186 -0.23 12.83 -0.67
C THR A 186 -1.55 12.11 -0.41
N THR A 187 -2.20 12.37 0.71
CA THR A 187 -3.49 11.80 1.08
C THR A 187 -4.63 12.53 0.35
N MET A 188 -4.51 13.84 0.16
CA MET A 188 -5.47 14.65 -0.59
C MET A 188 -5.68 14.18 -2.03
N HIS A 189 -4.71 13.50 -2.63
CA HIS A 189 -4.90 12.88 -3.95
C HIS A 189 -5.95 11.76 -3.97
N TYR A 190 -6.27 11.18 -2.81
CA TYR A 190 -7.32 10.16 -2.67
C TYR A 190 -8.68 10.79 -2.30
N ALA A 191 -8.64 11.97 -1.68
CA ALA A 191 -9.80 12.75 -1.28
C ALA A 191 -10.29 13.67 -2.41
N MET A 192 -10.33 13.20 -3.65
CA MET A 192 -11.05 13.95 -4.67
C MET A 192 -12.53 13.94 -4.29
N VAL A 193 -12.97 15.06 -3.73
CA VAL A 193 -14.29 15.25 -3.13
C VAL A 193 -15.35 14.93 -4.17
N LYS A 194 -15.97 13.75 -4.06
CA LYS A 194 -17.17 13.47 -4.81
C LYS A 194 -18.26 14.36 -4.25
N GLN A 195 -19.01 15.05 -5.13
CA GLN A 195 -20.14 15.90 -4.74
C GLN A 195 -21.15 15.16 -3.83
N GLN A 196 -21.27 13.83 -3.99
CA GLN A 196 -22.06 12.98 -3.12
C GLN A 196 -21.58 12.97 -1.67
N ASN A 197 -20.25 12.95 -1.44
CA ASN A 197 -19.68 12.93 -0.09
C ASN A 197 -19.92 14.26 0.62
N VAL A 198 -19.87 15.37 -0.10
CA VAL A 198 -20.24 16.69 0.44
C VAL A 198 -21.70 16.71 0.87
N LYS A 199 -22.61 16.20 0.03
CA LYS A 199 -24.05 16.12 0.34
C LYS A 199 -24.33 15.25 1.57
N LEU A 200 -23.66 14.10 1.68
CA LEU A 200 -23.80 13.22 2.84
C LEU A 200 -23.25 13.85 4.12
N ALA A 201 -22.08 14.46 4.03
CA ALA A 201 -21.48 15.18 5.15
C ALA A 201 -22.37 16.37 5.60
N HIS A 202 -22.88 17.15 4.67
CA HIS A 202 -23.81 18.25 4.98
C HIS A 202 -25.03 17.73 5.75
N ARG A 203 -25.67 16.65 5.26
CA ARG A 203 -26.84 16.05 5.94
C ARG A 203 -26.51 15.48 7.32
N LYS A 204 -25.30 14.97 7.52
CA LYS A 204 -24.88 14.36 8.79
C LYS A 204 -24.50 15.39 9.85
N TYR A 205 -23.93 16.52 9.46
CA TYR A 205 -23.30 17.47 10.41
C TYR A 205 -24.01 18.82 10.49
N ILE A 206 -24.83 19.17 9.51
CA ILE A 206 -25.47 20.49 9.45
C ILE A 206 -26.99 20.38 9.62
N GLY A 207 -27.61 19.27 9.23
CA GLY A 207 -29.05 19.08 9.35
C GLY A 207 -29.52 17.97 8.49
#